data_a9b13f67663e2a11c71e2303d1d11fcb
#
_entry.id   a9b13f67663e2a11c71e2303d1d11fcb
#
_cell.length_a   1.000
_cell.length_b   1.000
_cell.length_c   1.000
_cell.angle_alpha   90.00
_cell.angle_beta   90.00
_cell.angle_gamma   90.00
#
_symmetry.space_group_name_H-M   'P 1'
#
loop_
_entity.id
_entity.type
_entity.pdbx_description
1 polymer ?
#
loop_
_entity_poly.entity_id
_entity_poly.type
_entity_poly.pdbx_seq_one_letter_code
_entity_poly.pdbx_strand_id
1 'polypeptide(L)'
;MTHATIRFQYDTARFELYLDKLTGLPAPNIRKLFKLMLSEPWNNQTAIDAVEAFLPHIVEESKEAWKQASVDFQNGWRLVPNKRSKEGHALMAQNNRLHKAVKSAKGIHQHWVRIYGYWNDTKQKMNFK
;
A
#
# COMPACT_ATOMS: atom_id res chain seq x y z
N MET A 1 17.10 3.93 1.64
CA MET A 1 15.68 3.65 1.83
C MET A 1 15.03 2.83 0.73
N THR A 2 15.67 2.77 -0.43
CA THR A 2 15.10 2.06 -1.58
C THR A 2 14.77 0.59 -1.31
N HIS A 3 15.66 -0.14 -0.63
CA HIS A 3 15.42 -1.56 -0.34
C HIS A 3 14.23 -1.75 0.61
N ALA A 4 14.12 -0.93 1.65
CA ALA A 4 13.01 -1.01 2.59
C ALA A 4 11.69 -0.67 1.89
N THR A 5 11.69 0.36 1.05
CA THR A 5 10.51 0.78 0.29
C THR A 5 10.02 -0.34 -0.63
N ILE A 6 10.92 -0.95 -1.41
CA ILE A 6 10.57 -2.04 -2.31
C ILE A 6 10.03 -3.24 -1.53
N ARG A 7 10.66 -3.56 -0.39
CA ARG A 7 10.27 -4.71 0.43
C ARG A 7 8.85 -4.60 0.95
N PHE A 8 8.42 -3.40 1.33
CA PHE A 8 7.12 -3.21 1.98
C PHE A 8 6.04 -2.68 1.05
N GLN A 9 6.36 -2.51 -0.23
CA GLN A 9 5.53 -1.83 -1.22
C GLN A 9 4.06 -2.26 -1.19
N TYR A 10 3.80 -3.55 -1.03
CA TYR A 10 2.44 -4.09 -1.07
C TYR A 10 2.11 -4.97 0.14
N ASP A 11 2.88 -4.85 1.23
CA ASP A 11 2.71 -5.74 2.38
C ASP A 11 2.74 -4.96 3.68
N THR A 12 1.56 -4.62 4.17
CA THR A 12 1.40 -3.87 5.42
C THR A 12 1.84 -4.66 6.64
N ALA A 13 1.70 -6.00 6.62
CA ALA A 13 2.15 -6.84 7.72
C ALA A 13 3.67 -6.76 7.89
N ARG A 14 4.41 -6.77 6.78
CA ARG A 14 5.87 -6.60 6.81
C ARG A 14 6.27 -5.20 7.29
N PHE A 15 5.50 -4.20 6.91
CA PHE A 15 5.73 -2.84 7.36
C PHE A 15 5.56 -2.75 8.89
N GLU A 16 4.50 -3.33 9.43
CA GLU A 16 4.27 -3.40 10.87
C GLU A 16 5.40 -4.13 11.59
N LEU A 17 5.84 -5.28 11.07
CA LEU A 17 6.95 -6.03 11.64
C LEU A 17 8.25 -5.22 11.65
N TYR A 18 8.50 -4.50 10.58
CA TYR A 18 9.67 -3.62 10.49
C TYR A 18 9.64 -2.54 11.57
N LEU A 19 8.48 -1.91 11.76
CA LEU A 19 8.31 -0.89 12.79
C LEU A 19 8.43 -1.47 14.20
N ASP A 20 7.89 -2.67 14.43
CA ASP A 20 8.03 -3.34 15.72
C ASP A 20 9.50 -3.59 16.06
N LYS A 21 10.28 -4.06 15.09
CA LYS A 21 11.71 -4.29 15.28
C LYS A 21 12.47 -3.00 15.50
N LEU A 22 12.12 -1.95 14.77
CA LEU A 22 12.79 -0.67 14.84
C LEU A 22 12.52 0.05 16.16
N THR A 23 11.28 -0.02 16.64
CA THR A 23 10.85 0.68 17.86
C THR A 23 10.96 -0.17 19.12
N GLY A 24 10.86 -1.48 18.99
CA GLY A 24 10.78 -2.39 20.14
C GLY A 24 9.47 -2.25 20.92
N LEU A 25 8.45 -1.62 20.35
CA LEU A 25 7.18 -1.37 21.02
C LEU A 25 6.16 -2.47 20.73
N PRO A 26 5.63 -3.16 21.76
CA PRO A 26 4.57 -4.12 21.57
C PRO A 26 3.25 -3.39 21.35
N ALA A 27 2.72 -3.46 20.13
CA ALA A 27 1.44 -2.83 19.80
C ALA A 27 0.53 -3.82 19.07
N PRO A 28 -0.77 -3.87 19.42
CA PRO A 28 -1.69 -4.83 18.81
C PRO A 28 -2.08 -4.50 17.37
N ASN A 29 -1.89 -3.26 16.93
CA ASN A 29 -2.19 -2.84 15.57
C ASN A 29 -1.40 -1.58 15.21
N ILE A 30 -1.43 -1.23 13.92
CA ILE A 30 -0.66 -0.10 13.39
C ILE A 30 -1.07 1.24 13.98
N ARG A 31 -2.35 1.44 14.27
CA ARG A 31 -2.85 2.69 14.85
C ARG A 31 -2.29 2.92 16.25
N LYS A 32 -2.29 1.88 17.08
CA LYS A 32 -1.72 1.94 18.43
C LYS A 32 -0.21 2.09 18.39
N LEU A 33 0.44 1.43 17.44
CA LEU A 33 1.87 1.58 17.25
C LEU A 33 2.23 3.02 16.92
N PHE A 34 1.51 3.66 16.02
CA PHE A 34 1.73 5.07 15.67
C PHE A 34 1.55 5.98 16.88
N LYS A 35 0.52 5.73 17.67
CA LYS A 35 0.26 6.51 18.88
C LYS A 35 1.42 6.38 19.88
N LEU A 36 1.92 5.17 20.09
CA LEU A 36 3.05 4.93 20.98
C LEU A 36 4.33 5.58 20.43
N MET A 37 4.59 5.45 19.13
CA MET A 37 5.76 6.05 18.49
C MET A 37 5.84 7.56 18.65
N LEU A 38 4.69 8.21 18.76
CA LEU A 38 4.59 9.67 18.93
C LEU A 38 4.46 10.11 20.37
N SER A 39 4.41 9.16 21.32
CA SER A 39 4.21 9.44 22.74
C SER A 39 5.54 9.38 23.50
N GLU A 40 5.75 10.29 24.43
CA GLU A 40 6.89 10.16 25.36
C GLU A 40 6.56 9.11 26.42
N PRO A 41 7.56 8.36 26.90
CA PRO A 41 8.97 8.40 26.54
C PRO A 41 9.34 7.51 25.34
N TRP A 42 8.36 7.00 24.63
CA TRP A 42 8.53 5.97 23.59
C TRP A 42 8.88 6.55 22.23
N ASN A 43 8.82 7.88 22.07
CA ASN A 43 9.08 8.49 20.78
C ASN A 43 10.53 8.23 20.34
N ASN A 44 10.67 7.84 19.09
CA ASN A 44 11.94 7.52 18.48
C ASN A 44 12.01 8.26 17.15
N GLN A 45 12.89 9.27 17.10
CA GLN A 45 12.95 10.12 15.91
C GLN A 45 13.37 9.36 14.67
N THR A 46 14.24 8.36 14.80
CA THR A 46 14.64 7.51 13.67
C THR A 46 13.43 6.77 13.09
N ALA A 47 12.57 6.19 13.94
CA ALA A 47 11.37 5.51 13.51
C ALA A 47 10.36 6.47 12.90
N ILE A 48 10.18 7.64 13.51
CA ILE A 48 9.29 8.69 13.00
C ILE A 48 9.74 9.14 11.62
N ASP A 49 11.03 9.41 11.45
CA ASP A 49 11.59 9.83 10.16
C ASP A 49 11.40 8.75 9.10
N ALA A 50 11.57 7.47 9.47
CA ALA A 50 11.35 6.36 8.54
C ALA A 50 9.90 6.31 8.05
N VAL A 51 8.92 6.48 8.94
CA VAL A 51 7.50 6.50 8.57
C VAL A 51 7.18 7.73 7.71
N GLU A 52 7.69 8.90 8.10
CA GLU A 52 7.47 10.15 7.35
C GLU A 52 8.03 10.08 5.93
N ALA A 53 9.12 9.38 5.73
CA ALA A 53 9.71 9.20 4.40
C ALA A 53 8.97 8.12 3.60
N PHE A 54 8.58 7.02 4.25
CA PHE A 54 8.03 5.86 3.58
C PHE A 54 6.59 6.04 3.14
N LEU A 55 5.70 6.52 4.03
CA LEU A 55 4.26 6.54 3.74
C LEU A 55 3.88 7.41 2.54
N PRO A 56 4.36 8.67 2.42
CA PRO A 56 4.06 9.45 1.22
C PRO A 56 4.57 8.78 -0.05
N HIS A 57 5.75 8.17 0.03
CA HIS A 57 6.35 7.48 -1.12
C HIS A 57 5.52 6.29 -1.56
N ILE A 58 5.10 5.41 -0.64
CA ILE A 58 4.34 4.22 -0.99
C ILE A 58 2.93 4.57 -1.48
N VAL A 59 2.32 5.63 -0.96
CA VAL A 59 1.04 6.13 -1.45
C VAL A 59 1.17 6.54 -2.91
N GLU A 60 2.22 7.29 -3.25
CA GLU A 60 2.44 7.74 -4.62
C GLU A 60 2.79 6.56 -5.54
N GLU A 61 3.65 5.66 -5.09
CA GLU A 61 4.07 4.50 -5.87
C GLU A 61 2.89 3.55 -6.14
N SER A 62 2.04 3.30 -5.14
CA SER A 62 0.86 2.46 -5.32
C SER A 62 -0.17 3.12 -6.23
N LYS A 63 -0.27 4.45 -6.21
CA LYS A 63 -1.12 5.21 -7.13
C LYS A 63 -0.65 5.03 -8.58
N GLU A 64 0.66 5.12 -8.81
CA GLU A 64 1.23 4.93 -10.15
C GLU A 64 1.01 3.48 -10.62
N ALA A 65 1.15 2.50 -9.73
CA ALA A 65 0.88 1.10 -10.06
C ALA A 65 -0.59 0.89 -10.47
N TRP A 66 -1.52 1.54 -9.78
CA TRP A 66 -2.94 1.49 -10.14
C TRP A 66 -3.19 2.15 -11.51
N LYS A 67 -2.58 3.31 -11.77
CA LYS A 67 -2.67 3.98 -13.07
C LYS A 67 -2.14 3.07 -14.18
N GLN A 68 -1.01 2.44 -13.96
CA GLN A 68 -0.40 1.56 -14.96
C GLN A 68 -1.30 0.34 -15.23
N ALA A 69 -1.83 -0.28 -14.19
CA ALA A 69 -2.76 -1.40 -14.36
C ALA A 69 -4.01 -0.98 -15.16
N SER A 70 -4.51 0.23 -14.92
CA SER A 70 -5.67 0.78 -15.67
C SER A 70 -5.34 0.99 -17.15
N VAL A 71 -4.15 1.51 -17.45
CA VAL A 71 -3.68 1.67 -18.83
C VAL A 71 -3.52 0.30 -19.49
N ASP A 72 -2.92 -0.66 -18.80
CA ASP A 72 -2.74 -2.03 -19.30
C ASP A 72 -4.09 -2.68 -19.61
N PHE A 73 -5.08 -2.46 -18.73
CA PHE A 73 -6.45 -2.94 -18.94
C PHE A 73 -7.05 -2.34 -20.23
N GLN A 74 -6.97 -1.02 -20.37
CA GLN A 74 -7.52 -0.34 -21.55
C GLN A 74 -6.84 -0.80 -22.84
N ASN A 75 -5.52 -0.97 -22.81
CA ASN A 75 -4.75 -1.37 -23.99
C ASN A 75 -4.88 -2.85 -24.30
N GLY A 76 -5.06 -3.68 -23.29
CA GLY A 76 -5.05 -5.14 -23.43
C GLY A 76 -6.42 -5.78 -23.51
N TRP A 77 -7.48 -5.09 -23.05
CA TRP A 77 -8.83 -5.64 -23.09
C TRP A 77 -9.29 -5.81 -24.54
N ARG A 78 -9.88 -6.95 -24.83
CA ARG A 78 -10.36 -7.27 -26.18
C ARG A 78 -11.79 -7.76 -26.13
N LEU A 79 -12.56 -7.37 -27.16
CA LEU A 79 -13.90 -7.88 -27.34
C LEU A 79 -13.85 -9.40 -27.59
N VAL A 80 -14.79 -10.13 -27.03
CA VAL A 80 -14.88 -11.59 -27.17
C VAL A 80 -16.06 -11.89 -28.09
N PRO A 81 -15.83 -12.11 -29.41
CA PRO A 81 -16.91 -12.33 -30.36
C PRO A 81 -17.56 -13.70 -30.22
N ASN A 82 -16.81 -14.73 -29.81
CA ASN A 82 -17.33 -16.08 -29.59
C ASN A 82 -16.78 -16.65 -28.29
N LYS A 83 -17.62 -16.64 -27.26
CA LYS A 83 -17.27 -17.10 -25.92
C LYS A 83 -17.02 -18.61 -25.82
N ARG A 84 -17.48 -19.38 -26.81
CA ARG A 84 -17.35 -20.85 -26.79
C ARG A 84 -16.11 -21.34 -27.52
N SER A 85 -15.43 -20.50 -28.29
CA SER A 85 -14.20 -20.88 -28.99
C SER A 85 -13.00 -20.89 -28.05
N LYS A 86 -11.91 -21.57 -28.43
CA LYS A 86 -10.65 -21.53 -27.70
C LYS A 86 -10.12 -20.11 -27.62
N GLU A 87 -10.21 -19.37 -28.72
CA GLU A 87 -9.78 -17.97 -28.80
C GLU A 87 -10.59 -17.09 -27.85
N GLY A 88 -11.91 -17.32 -27.82
CA GLY A 88 -12.80 -16.62 -26.91
C GLY A 88 -12.45 -16.87 -25.46
N HIS A 89 -12.16 -18.11 -25.09
CA HIS A 89 -11.73 -18.46 -23.73
C HIS A 89 -10.41 -17.79 -23.37
N ALA A 90 -9.45 -17.75 -24.28
CA ALA A 90 -8.18 -17.09 -24.05
C ALA A 90 -8.34 -15.59 -23.85
N LEU A 91 -9.20 -14.94 -24.66
CA LEU A 91 -9.48 -13.51 -24.53
C LEU A 91 -10.19 -13.20 -23.21
N MET A 92 -11.15 -14.04 -22.82
CA MET A 92 -11.82 -13.89 -21.52
C MET A 92 -10.85 -14.00 -20.36
N ALA A 93 -9.94 -14.98 -20.41
CA ALA A 93 -8.92 -15.16 -19.37
C ALA A 93 -8.00 -13.95 -19.29
N GLN A 94 -7.59 -13.41 -20.44
CA GLN A 94 -6.77 -12.20 -20.50
C GLN A 94 -7.50 -11.00 -19.91
N ASN A 95 -8.74 -10.78 -20.32
CA ASN A 95 -9.56 -9.67 -19.79
C ASN A 95 -9.74 -9.79 -18.28
N ASN A 96 -9.97 -10.99 -17.79
CA ASN A 96 -10.13 -11.23 -16.34
C ASN A 96 -8.84 -10.94 -15.58
N ARG A 97 -7.68 -11.33 -16.10
CA ARG A 97 -6.39 -11.04 -15.47
C ARG A 97 -6.16 -9.53 -15.37
N LEU A 98 -6.43 -8.81 -16.47
CA LEU A 98 -6.27 -7.36 -16.51
C LEU A 98 -7.21 -6.68 -15.52
N HIS A 99 -8.45 -7.14 -15.44
CA HIS A 99 -9.44 -6.60 -14.49
C HIS A 99 -9.03 -6.85 -13.04
N LYS A 100 -8.55 -8.06 -12.73
CA LYS A 100 -8.05 -8.41 -11.39
C LYS A 100 -6.85 -7.55 -11.01
N ALA A 101 -5.96 -7.29 -11.95
CA ALA A 101 -4.79 -6.45 -11.71
C ALA A 101 -5.20 -5.02 -11.32
N VAL A 102 -6.19 -4.45 -11.99
CA VAL A 102 -6.71 -3.12 -11.66
C VAL A 102 -7.32 -3.12 -10.26
N LYS A 103 -8.18 -4.10 -9.95
CA LYS A 103 -8.81 -4.20 -8.63
C LYS A 103 -7.79 -4.36 -7.51
N SER A 104 -6.80 -5.22 -7.73
CA SER A 104 -5.75 -5.47 -6.76
C SER A 104 -4.92 -4.20 -6.49
N ALA A 105 -4.47 -3.53 -7.56
CA ALA A 105 -3.68 -2.31 -7.43
C ALA A 105 -4.47 -1.20 -6.75
N LYS A 106 -5.75 -1.06 -7.08
CA LYS A 106 -6.64 -0.09 -6.43
C LYS A 106 -6.77 -0.36 -4.93
N GLY A 107 -7.01 -1.63 -4.57
CA GLY A 107 -7.15 -2.03 -3.16
C GLY A 107 -5.88 -1.76 -2.36
N ILE A 108 -4.72 -2.09 -2.93
CA ILE A 108 -3.42 -1.84 -2.31
C ILE A 108 -3.21 -0.34 -2.09
N HIS A 109 -3.48 0.48 -3.10
CA HIS A 109 -3.36 1.93 -2.98
C HIS A 109 -4.29 2.49 -1.90
N GLN A 110 -5.56 2.07 -1.90
CA GLN A 110 -6.54 2.52 -0.90
C GLN A 110 -6.11 2.14 0.51
N HIS A 111 -5.51 0.97 0.68
CA HIS A 111 -5.02 0.50 1.96
C HIS A 111 -3.88 1.40 2.49
N TRP A 112 -2.92 1.75 1.64
CA TRP A 112 -1.84 2.65 2.02
C TRP A 112 -2.31 4.07 2.30
N VAL A 113 -3.28 4.57 1.53
CA VAL A 113 -3.91 5.86 1.80
C VAL A 113 -4.54 5.87 3.20
N ARG A 114 -5.20 4.77 3.57
CA ARG A 114 -5.82 4.65 4.89
C ARG A 114 -4.76 4.65 6.00
N ILE A 115 -3.68 3.92 5.83
CA ILE A 115 -2.59 3.88 6.82
C ILE A 115 -1.94 5.25 6.95
N TYR A 116 -1.70 5.93 5.86
CA TYR A 116 -1.15 7.28 5.87
C TYR A 116 -2.11 8.26 6.57
N GLY A 117 -3.41 8.08 6.34
CA GLY A 117 -4.43 8.85 7.04
C GLY A 117 -4.38 8.64 8.56
N TYR A 118 -4.19 7.40 9.01
CA TYR A 118 -4.04 7.10 10.45
C TYR A 118 -2.82 7.80 11.04
N TRP A 119 -1.72 7.79 10.33
CA TRP A 119 -0.49 8.46 10.77
C TRP A 119 -0.70 9.97 10.93
N ASN A 120 -1.24 10.62 9.89
CA ASN A 120 -1.49 12.05 9.91
C ASN A 120 -2.50 12.44 10.99
N ASP A 121 -3.57 11.66 11.14
CA ASP A 121 -4.59 11.88 12.15
C ASP A 121 -4.00 11.77 13.56
N THR A 122 -3.16 10.78 13.80
CA THR A 122 -2.51 10.58 15.09
C THR A 122 -1.57 11.73 15.40
N LYS A 123 -0.78 12.19 14.43
CA LYS A 123 0.10 13.34 14.60
C LYS A 123 -0.68 14.59 14.97
N GLN A 124 -1.79 14.83 14.30
CA GLN A 124 -2.63 15.99 14.54
C GLN A 124 -3.23 15.95 15.94
N LYS A 125 -3.77 14.82 16.36
CA LYS A 125 -4.38 14.66 17.68
C LYS A 125 -3.39 14.82 18.82
N MET A 126 -2.14 14.46 18.59
CA MET A 126 -1.07 14.55 19.58
C MET A 126 -0.28 15.85 19.47
N ASN A 127 -0.69 16.77 18.60
CA ASN A 127 0.03 18.02 18.31
C ASN A 127 1.50 17.80 17.97
N PHE A 128 1.79 16.71 17.30
CA PHE A 128 3.15 16.36 16.90
C PHE A 128 3.48 17.04 15.56
N LYS A 129 4.60 17.75 15.55
CA LYS A 129 5.04 18.49 14.37
C LYS A 129 6.10 17.76 13.57
#